data_30ecf40f3a303fa4af003ef80d643575
#
_entry.id   30ecf40f3a303fa4af003ef80d643575
#
_cell.length_a   1.000
_cell.length_b   1.000
_cell.length_c   1.000
_cell.angle_alpha   90.00
_cell.angle_beta   90.00
_cell.angle_gamma   90.00
#
_symmetry.space_group_name_H-M   'P 1'
#
loop_
_entity.id
_entity.type
_entity.pdbx_description
1 polymer ?
#
loop_
_entity_poly.entity_id
_entity_poly.type
_entity_poly.pdbx_seq_one_letter_code
_entity_poly.pdbx_strand_id
1 'polypeptide(L)'
;MQGSDEYIRFELLGERFTIKSDVSKKYFLGLVKKLEEKINEMKVKFPNLSNVKIALFAALDFADEMSQLGNNTLDKDAIKALSDLSDSLASAIQED
;
A
#
# COMPACT_ATOMS: atom_id res chain seq x y z
N MET A 1 -9.34 9.48 -22.58
CA MET A 1 -9.01 9.27 -22.25
C MET A 1 -8.83 8.84 -21.53
N GLN A 2 -8.63 8.71 -21.22
CA GLN A 2 -8.39 8.43 -20.65
C GLN A 2 -8.04 7.84 -19.91
N GLY A 3 -7.63 7.69 -19.79
CA GLY A 3 -6.89 7.63 -18.68
C GLY A 3 -6.68 6.41 -17.89
N SER A 4 -7.00 5.32 -18.38
CA SER A 4 -6.92 4.12 -17.57
C SER A 4 -5.49 3.67 -17.34
N ASP A 5 -4.53 4.23 -18.07
CA ASP A 5 -3.15 3.77 -17.96
C ASP A 5 -2.29 4.80 -17.29
N GLU A 6 -2.79 5.41 -16.28
CA GLU A 6 -2.01 6.41 -15.58
C GLU A 6 -0.97 5.81 -14.68
N TYR A 7 0.16 6.47 -14.61
CA TYR A 7 1.16 6.13 -13.63
C TYR A 7 0.89 6.92 -12.36
N ILE A 8 1.01 6.23 -11.23
CA ILE A 8 0.79 6.83 -9.93
C ILE A 8 2.11 6.83 -9.20
N ARG A 9 2.52 7.99 -8.75
CA ARG A 9 3.79 8.16 -8.05
C ARG A 9 3.52 8.48 -6.59
N PHE A 10 4.25 7.82 -5.73
CA PHE A 10 4.11 8.06 -4.31
C PHE A 10 5.39 7.67 -3.60
N GLU A 11 5.49 8.06 -2.36
CA GLU A 11 6.67 7.79 -1.56
C GLU A 11 6.26 7.16 -0.24
N LEU A 12 6.92 6.06 0.12
CA LEU A 12 6.68 5.38 1.39
C LEU A 12 8.02 4.93 1.92
N LEU A 13 8.23 5.11 3.21
CA LEU A 13 9.44 4.66 3.88
C LEU A 13 10.70 5.19 3.22
N GLY A 14 10.62 6.40 2.70
CA GLY A 14 11.76 7.00 2.04
C GLY A 14 12.02 6.51 0.64
N GLU A 15 11.18 5.65 0.12
CA GLU A 15 11.35 5.10 -1.21
C GLU A 15 10.29 5.65 -2.15
N ARG A 16 10.69 5.89 -3.37
CA ARG A 16 9.78 6.38 -4.39
C ARG A 16 9.27 5.24 -5.23
N PHE A 17 7.98 5.26 -5.48
CA PHE A 17 7.32 4.23 -6.26
C PHE A 17 6.60 4.87 -7.43
N THR A 18 6.67 4.22 -8.58
CA THR A 18 5.85 4.57 -9.73
C THR A 18 5.17 3.30 -10.19
N ILE A 19 3.87 3.29 -10.13
CA ILE A 19 3.15 2.10 -10.55
C ILE A 19 2.13 2.49 -11.62
N LYS A 20 1.74 1.50 -12.38
CA LYS A 20 0.73 1.66 -13.40
C LYS A 20 -0.51 0.91 -12.94
N SER A 21 -1.62 1.60 -12.84
CA SER A 21 -2.83 1.00 -12.34
C SER A 21 -4.04 1.60 -13.05
N ASP A 22 -5.05 0.78 -13.26
CA ASP A 22 -6.29 1.26 -13.81
C ASP A 22 -7.28 1.63 -12.71
N VAL A 23 -6.86 1.58 -11.47
CA VAL A 23 -7.64 2.09 -10.36
C VAL A 23 -7.52 3.61 -10.35
N SER A 24 -8.59 4.28 -9.93
CA SER A 24 -8.60 5.73 -9.84
C SER A 24 -7.39 6.21 -9.05
N LYS A 25 -6.71 7.21 -9.60
CA LYS A 25 -5.53 7.76 -8.94
C LYS A 25 -5.90 8.33 -7.57
N LYS A 26 -7.00 9.03 -7.51
CA LYS A 26 -7.44 9.63 -6.26
C LYS A 26 -7.69 8.56 -5.19
N TYR A 27 -8.34 7.49 -5.59
CA TYR A 27 -8.61 6.40 -4.67
C TYR A 27 -7.33 5.74 -4.21
N PHE A 28 -6.42 5.49 -5.15
CA PHE A 28 -5.16 4.84 -4.81
C PHE A 28 -4.34 5.68 -3.85
N LEU A 29 -4.25 6.98 -4.10
CA LEU A 29 -3.48 7.85 -3.22
C LEU A 29 -4.11 7.95 -1.85
N GLY A 30 -5.43 7.83 -1.77
CA GLY A 30 -6.09 7.76 -0.48
C GLY A 30 -5.66 6.54 0.31
N LEU A 31 -5.51 5.42 -0.37
CA LEU A 31 -5.04 4.21 0.29
C LEU A 31 -3.59 4.35 0.73
N VAL A 32 -2.78 4.99 -0.11
CA VAL A 32 -1.38 5.22 0.25
C VAL A 32 -1.29 6.06 1.52
N LYS A 33 -2.16 7.05 1.63
CA LYS A 33 -2.15 7.89 2.82
C LYS A 33 -2.50 7.08 4.07
N LYS A 34 -3.48 6.21 3.97
CA LYS A 34 -3.83 5.35 5.10
C LYS A 34 -2.68 4.42 5.47
N LEU A 35 -2.01 3.89 4.47
CA LEU A 35 -0.87 3.04 4.71
C LEU A 35 0.24 3.82 5.40
N GLU A 36 0.46 5.04 4.97
CA GLU A 36 1.46 5.90 5.56
C GLU A 36 1.19 6.13 7.04
N GLU A 37 -0.08 6.33 7.38
CA GLU A 37 -0.44 6.52 8.78
C GLU A 37 -0.14 5.28 9.60
N LYS A 38 -0.45 4.11 9.07
CA LYS A 38 -0.16 2.87 9.77
C LYS A 38 1.34 2.66 9.94
N ILE A 39 2.09 2.98 8.91
CA ILE A 39 3.53 2.87 8.98
C ILE A 39 4.08 3.77 10.08
N ASN A 40 3.58 4.98 10.15
CA ASN A 40 4.05 5.91 11.18
C ASN A 40 3.71 5.41 12.57
N GLU A 41 2.54 4.84 12.75
CA GLU A 41 2.18 4.25 14.03
C GLU A 41 3.12 3.12 14.41
N MET A 42 3.45 2.29 13.44
CA MET A 42 4.35 1.16 13.70
C MET A 42 5.75 1.65 14.05
N LYS A 43 6.20 2.70 13.39
CA LYS A 43 7.52 3.25 13.69
C LYS A 43 7.60 3.77 15.11
N VAL A 44 6.52 4.36 15.58
CA VAL A 44 6.49 4.87 16.95
C VAL A 44 6.53 3.71 17.94
N LYS A 45 5.75 2.67 17.67
CA LYS A 45 5.70 1.53 18.57
C LYS A 45 6.96 0.68 18.53
N PHE A 46 7.55 0.57 17.36
CA PHE A 46 8.69 -0.33 17.15
C PHE A 46 9.81 0.40 16.44
N PRO A 47 10.49 1.31 17.14
CA PRO A 47 11.46 2.17 16.45
C PRO A 47 12.69 1.42 15.94
N ASN A 48 12.90 0.20 16.39
CA ASN A 48 14.08 -0.56 15.98
C ASN A 48 13.82 -1.54 14.84
N LEU A 49 12.59 -1.61 14.36
CA LEU A 49 12.29 -2.51 13.27
C LEU A 49 12.77 -1.93 11.94
N SER A 50 13.21 -2.81 11.06
CA SER A 50 13.61 -2.40 9.72
C SER A 50 12.39 -1.92 8.95
N ASN A 51 12.65 -1.13 7.90
CA ASN A 51 11.57 -0.64 7.06
C ASN A 51 10.79 -1.78 6.41
N VAL A 52 11.48 -2.85 6.04
CA VAL A 52 10.81 -3.99 5.43
C VAL A 52 9.82 -4.61 6.41
N LYS A 53 10.24 -4.80 7.65
CA LYS A 53 9.34 -5.40 8.63
C LYS A 53 8.18 -4.48 8.95
N ILE A 54 8.43 -3.19 9.03
CA ILE A 54 7.35 -2.24 9.27
C ILE A 54 6.34 -2.28 8.14
N ALA A 55 6.81 -2.34 6.89
CA ALA A 55 5.90 -2.40 5.76
C ALA A 55 5.06 -3.67 5.80
N LEU A 56 5.68 -4.79 6.16
CA LEU A 56 4.95 -6.05 6.23
C LEU A 56 3.90 -6.03 7.33
N PHE A 57 4.24 -5.48 8.48
CA PHE A 57 3.27 -5.38 9.57
C PHE A 57 2.12 -4.46 9.22
N ALA A 58 2.40 -3.37 8.54
CA ALA A 58 1.34 -2.47 8.10
C ALA A 58 0.40 -3.18 7.11
N ALA A 59 0.97 -3.96 6.21
CA ALA A 59 0.16 -4.71 5.26
C ALA A 59 -0.72 -5.74 5.96
N LEU A 60 -0.16 -6.41 6.96
CA LEU A 60 -0.94 -7.38 7.72
C LEU A 60 -2.07 -6.71 8.49
N ASP A 61 -1.80 -5.54 9.01
CA ASP A 61 -2.82 -4.79 9.73
C ASP A 61 -3.97 -4.41 8.80
N PHE A 62 -3.64 -3.98 7.59
CA PHE A 62 -4.66 -3.71 6.59
C PHE A 62 -5.48 -4.95 6.26
N ALA A 63 -4.80 -6.06 6.08
CA ALA A 63 -5.49 -7.29 5.74
C ALA A 63 -6.44 -7.70 6.86
N ASP A 64 -6.01 -7.49 8.10
CA ASP A 64 -6.84 -7.82 9.24
C ASP A 64 -8.08 -6.93 9.29
N GLU A 65 -7.90 -5.64 9.03
CA GLU A 65 -9.04 -4.73 9.02
C GLU A 65 -10.04 -5.10 7.94
N MET A 66 -9.54 -5.44 6.77
CA MET A 66 -10.42 -5.84 5.68
C MET A 66 -11.21 -7.09 6.03
N SER A 67 -10.55 -8.01 6.69
CA SER A 67 -11.18 -9.25 7.11
C SER A 67 -12.31 -8.97 8.10
N GLN A 68 -12.08 -8.04 9.00
CA GLN A 68 -13.07 -7.71 10.01
C GLN A 68 -14.25 -6.95 9.46
N LEU A 69 -14.06 -6.24 8.37
CA LEU A 69 -15.15 -5.47 7.78
C LEU A 69 -16.16 -6.31 7.04
N GLY A 70 -15.95 -7.60 7.01
CA GLY A 70 -16.90 -8.42 6.31
C GLY A 70 -16.31 -8.83 4.99
N ASN A 71 -15.79 -9.90 5.02
CA ASN A 71 -14.99 -10.44 3.99
C ASN A 71 -15.63 -10.54 2.64
N ASN A 72 -16.90 -10.44 2.52
CA ASN A 72 -17.53 -10.60 1.23
C ASN A 72 -17.85 -9.29 0.57
N THR A 73 -17.38 -8.21 1.11
CA THR A 73 -17.68 -6.91 0.52
C THR A 73 -16.43 -6.21 0.05
N LEU A 74 -15.38 -6.96 -0.20
CA LEU A 74 -14.17 -6.34 -0.71
C LEU A 74 -14.42 -5.79 -2.10
N ASP A 75 -14.14 -4.53 -2.25
CA ASP A 75 -14.26 -3.85 -3.50
C ASP A 75 -13.14 -4.32 -4.42
N LYS A 76 -13.46 -4.52 -5.69
CA LYS A 76 -12.47 -4.92 -6.65
C LYS A 76 -11.34 -3.90 -6.75
N ASP A 77 -11.69 -2.62 -6.67
CA ASP A 77 -10.68 -1.57 -6.75
C ASP A 77 -9.73 -1.63 -5.56
N ALA A 78 -10.27 -1.92 -4.39
CA ALA A 78 -9.43 -2.01 -3.20
C ALA A 78 -8.45 -3.18 -3.33
N ILE A 79 -8.96 -4.32 -3.80
CA ILE A 79 -8.12 -5.49 -3.95
C ILE A 79 -7.01 -5.22 -4.95
N LYS A 80 -7.36 -4.59 -6.06
CA LYS A 80 -6.37 -4.32 -7.09
C LYS A 80 -5.32 -3.34 -6.61
N ALA A 81 -5.74 -2.31 -5.89
CA ALA A 81 -4.80 -1.33 -5.37
C ALA A 81 -3.83 -1.98 -4.39
N LEU A 82 -4.33 -2.86 -3.54
CA LEU A 82 -3.45 -3.56 -2.61
C LEU A 82 -2.47 -4.47 -3.33
N SER A 83 -2.95 -5.13 -4.38
CA SER A 83 -2.09 -6.01 -5.15
C SER A 83 -0.98 -5.21 -5.82
N ASP A 84 -1.33 -4.07 -6.40
CA ASP A 84 -0.34 -3.22 -7.06
C ASP A 84 0.69 -2.71 -6.06
N LEU A 85 0.23 -2.32 -4.89
CA LEU A 85 1.13 -1.83 -3.86
C LEU A 85 2.05 -2.94 -3.37
N SER A 86 1.49 -4.12 -3.19
CA SER A 86 2.28 -5.27 -2.73
C SER A 86 3.36 -5.62 -3.74
N ASP A 87 3.02 -5.56 -5.03
CA ASP A 87 4.01 -5.83 -6.07
C ASP A 87 5.13 -4.81 -6.03
N SER A 88 4.80 -3.55 -5.80
CA SER A 88 5.81 -2.51 -5.71
C SER A 88 6.73 -2.74 -4.53
N LEU A 89 6.17 -3.12 -3.40
CA LEU A 89 6.97 -3.38 -2.22
C LEU A 89 7.88 -4.58 -2.43
N ALA A 90 7.34 -5.62 -3.05
CA ALA A 90 8.14 -6.81 -3.34
C ALA A 90 9.29 -6.48 -4.26
N SER A 91 9.04 -5.64 -5.26
CA SER A 91 10.11 -5.22 -6.16
C SER A 91 11.19 -4.46 -5.42
N ALA A 92 10.78 -3.58 -4.52
CA ALA A 92 11.74 -2.80 -3.75
C ALA A 92 12.60 -3.70 -2.88
N ILE A 93 11.99 -4.73 -2.31
CA ILE A 93 12.73 -5.66 -1.47
C ILE A 93 13.74 -6.44 -2.30
N GLN A 94 13.34 -6.82 -3.48
CA GLN A 94 14.21 -7.63 -4.33
C GLN A 94 15.38 -6.86 -4.90
N GLU A 95 15.27 -5.57 -4.89
CA GLU A 95 16.32 -4.75 -5.44
C GLU A 95 17.58 -4.75 -4.65
N ASP A 96 17.53 -5.26 -3.49
CA ASP A 96 18.70 -5.28 -2.68
C ASP A 96 19.73 -6.22 -3.17
#